data_198f2e12fb196bf49d3d3f7d80e23623
#
_entry.id   198f2e12fb196bf49d3d3f7d80e23623
#
_cell.length_a   1.000
_cell.length_b   1.000
_cell.length_c   1.000
_cell.angle_alpha   90.00
_cell.angle_beta   90.00
_cell.angle_gamma   90.00
#
_symmetry.space_group_name_H-M   'P 1'
#
loop_
_entity.id
_entity.type
_entity.pdbx_description
1 polymer ?
#
loop_
_entity_poly.entity_id
_entity_poly.type
_entity_poly.pdbx_seq_one_letter_code
_entity_poly.pdbx_strand_id
1 'polypeptide(L)'
;MKKLLYIDACVNRDISRTERLAQALLKEMNKNGEYEVETLCLEDEDLKLFTGKESAGREQLTRAGIYEGPLFDYAKQFASADRILVAAPYWDFTFPARMKCYLEQICVTGLTFTFSSKGIPGGLCHADSLHYVTTSGGSIGDLNLGYEYVEKLCK
;
A
#
# COMPACT_ATOMS: atom_id res chain seq x y z
N MET A 1 -10.58 14.46 -11.93
CA MET A 1 -9.83 14.85 -10.72
C MET A 1 -8.78 13.78 -10.50
N LYS A 2 -7.59 14.13 -10.04
CA LYS A 2 -6.56 13.13 -9.72
C LYS A 2 -6.97 12.34 -8.49
N LYS A 3 -6.54 11.08 -8.39
CA LYS A 3 -6.83 10.20 -7.25
C LYS A 3 -5.67 10.18 -6.27
N LEU A 4 -5.96 10.43 -4.98
CA LEU A 4 -5.02 10.23 -3.89
C LEU A 4 -5.54 9.09 -3.01
N LEU A 5 -4.80 7.99 -2.99
CA LEU A 5 -5.10 6.86 -2.11
C LEU A 5 -4.38 7.06 -0.77
N TYR A 6 -5.16 7.20 0.30
CA TYR A 6 -4.66 7.23 1.67
C TYR A 6 -4.85 5.86 2.33
N ILE A 7 -3.74 5.19 2.64
CA ILE A 7 -3.70 3.87 3.27
C ILE A 7 -3.35 4.07 4.74
N ASP A 8 -4.31 3.82 5.62
CA ASP A 8 -4.14 3.91 7.06
C ASP A 8 -3.94 2.51 7.67
N ALA A 9 -2.70 2.23 8.08
CA ALA A 9 -2.31 1.01 8.78
C ALA A 9 -2.15 1.21 10.30
N CYS A 10 -2.72 2.28 10.85
CA CYS A 10 -2.67 2.57 12.29
C CYS A 10 -3.68 1.72 13.05
N VAL A 11 -3.20 0.91 13.99
CA VAL A 11 -4.03 -0.02 14.78
C VAL A 11 -4.84 0.71 15.85
N ASN A 12 -4.23 1.68 16.57
CA ASN A 12 -4.88 2.46 17.63
C ASN A 12 -5.17 3.89 17.14
N ARG A 13 -6.11 4.05 16.24
CA ARG A 13 -6.38 5.29 15.50
C ARG A 13 -6.62 6.52 16.40
N ASP A 14 -7.41 6.38 17.45
CA ASP A 14 -7.79 7.48 18.33
C ASP A 14 -6.60 8.17 19.04
N ILE A 15 -5.53 7.42 19.27
CA ILE A 15 -4.32 7.90 19.96
C ILE A 15 -3.07 7.88 19.07
N SER A 16 -3.19 7.46 17.81
CA SER A 16 -2.06 7.32 16.90
C SER A 16 -1.42 8.66 16.55
N ARG A 17 -0.13 8.80 16.87
CA ARG A 17 0.67 9.94 16.41
C ARG A 17 0.94 9.88 14.91
N THR A 18 1.12 8.68 14.37
CA THR A 18 1.34 8.46 12.94
C THR A 18 0.13 8.92 12.14
N GLU A 19 -1.08 8.54 12.58
CA GLU A 19 -2.32 8.93 11.94
C GLU A 19 -2.50 10.45 11.94
N ARG A 20 -2.30 11.11 13.10
CA ARG A 20 -2.39 12.58 13.19
C ARG A 20 -1.41 13.30 12.25
N LEU A 21 -0.17 12.79 12.14
CA LEU A 21 0.83 13.36 11.23
C LEU A 21 0.43 13.14 9.76
N ALA A 22 -0.07 11.95 9.43
CA ALA A 22 -0.54 11.62 8.09
C ALA A 22 -1.73 12.48 7.67
N GLN A 23 -2.70 12.72 8.57
CA GLN A 23 -3.84 13.61 8.30
C GLN A 23 -3.40 15.07 8.05
N ALA A 24 -2.40 15.56 8.79
CA ALA A 24 -1.85 16.88 8.54
C ALA A 24 -1.18 16.96 7.15
N LEU A 25 -0.42 15.93 6.78
CA LEU A 25 0.18 15.84 5.45
C LEU A 25 -0.88 15.71 4.34
N LEU A 26 -1.89 14.87 4.54
CA LEU A 26 -3.00 14.68 3.60
C LEU A 26 -3.71 16.01 3.31
N LYS A 27 -4.00 16.78 4.36
CA LYS A 27 -4.61 18.10 4.24
C LYS A 27 -3.72 19.06 3.44
N GLU A 28 -2.41 19.06 3.67
CA GLU A 28 -1.49 19.90 2.93
C GLU A 28 -1.37 19.45 1.46
N MET A 29 -1.30 18.14 1.21
CA MET A 29 -1.25 17.58 -0.15
C MET A 29 -2.48 17.93 -0.98
N ASN A 30 -3.64 18.05 -0.35
CA ASN A 30 -4.91 18.36 -1.05
C ASN A 30 -5.46 19.77 -0.74
N LYS A 31 -4.62 20.69 -0.30
CA LYS A 31 -5.05 22.05 0.07
C LYS A 31 -5.72 22.84 -1.06
N ASN A 32 -5.36 22.53 -2.31
CA ASN A 32 -5.94 23.16 -3.50
C ASN A 32 -7.14 22.38 -4.06
N GLY A 33 -7.55 21.27 -3.45
CA GLY A 33 -8.66 20.44 -3.92
C GLY A 33 -8.40 19.71 -5.24
N GLU A 34 -7.14 19.41 -5.54
CA GLU A 34 -6.76 18.77 -6.81
C GLU A 34 -7.07 17.27 -6.85
N TYR A 35 -7.19 16.65 -5.66
CA TYR A 35 -7.35 15.22 -5.51
C TYR A 35 -8.73 14.85 -4.98
N GLU A 36 -9.31 13.81 -5.56
CA GLU A 36 -10.30 12.98 -4.92
C GLU A 36 -9.57 12.01 -3.98
N VAL A 37 -9.82 12.16 -2.68
CA VAL A 37 -9.16 11.36 -1.65
C VAL A 37 -9.98 10.10 -1.38
N GLU A 38 -9.37 8.96 -1.63
CA GLU A 38 -9.90 7.65 -1.27
C GLU A 38 -9.14 7.13 -0.04
N THR A 39 -9.86 6.91 1.06
CA THR A 39 -9.26 6.44 2.32
C THR A 39 -9.52 4.96 2.50
N LEU A 40 -8.45 4.19 2.68
CA LEU A 40 -8.47 2.78 2.99
C LEU A 40 -7.90 2.56 4.39
N CYS A 41 -8.78 2.30 5.36
CA CYS A 41 -8.39 1.95 6.71
C CYS A 41 -8.23 0.44 6.85
N LEU A 42 -6.99 -0.03 6.97
CA LEU A 42 -6.71 -1.47 7.01
C LEU A 42 -7.29 -2.18 8.24
N GLU A 43 -7.60 -1.44 9.31
CA GLU A 43 -8.27 -2.01 10.50
C GLU A 43 -9.73 -2.38 10.23
N ASP A 44 -10.38 -1.66 9.31
CA ASP A 44 -11.78 -1.88 8.95
C ASP A 44 -11.93 -2.91 7.81
N GLU A 45 -10.81 -3.33 7.19
CA GLU A 45 -10.81 -4.24 6.04
C GLU A 45 -10.75 -5.72 6.47
N ASP A 46 -11.46 -6.59 5.75
CA ASP A 46 -11.38 -8.06 5.91
C ASP A 46 -10.15 -8.62 5.15
N LEU A 47 -8.96 -8.16 5.55
CA LEU A 47 -7.71 -8.62 4.96
C LEU A 47 -7.44 -10.06 5.36
N LYS A 48 -7.45 -10.96 4.37
CA LYS A 48 -7.17 -12.39 4.58
C LYS A 48 -5.73 -12.74 4.22
N LEU A 49 -5.13 -13.58 5.03
CA LEU A 49 -3.86 -14.21 4.68
C LEU A 49 -4.11 -15.23 3.57
N PHE A 50 -3.25 -15.26 2.56
CA PHE A 50 -3.34 -16.26 1.53
C PHE A 50 -2.96 -17.64 2.05
N THR A 51 -3.85 -18.59 1.86
CA THR A 51 -3.51 -20.01 1.92
C THR A 51 -2.82 -20.44 0.61
N GLY A 52 -2.15 -21.58 0.61
CA GLY A 52 -1.53 -22.12 -0.61
C GLY A 52 -2.55 -22.30 -1.75
N LYS A 53 -3.80 -22.68 -1.42
CA LYS A 53 -4.89 -22.84 -2.40
C LYS A 53 -5.32 -21.50 -3.01
N GLU A 54 -5.48 -20.47 -2.19
CA GLU A 54 -5.88 -19.13 -2.65
C GLU A 54 -4.77 -18.48 -3.47
N SER A 55 -3.51 -18.63 -3.05
CA SER A 55 -2.35 -18.16 -3.81
C SER A 55 -2.28 -18.81 -5.20
N ALA A 56 -2.43 -20.14 -5.26
CA ALA A 56 -2.43 -20.87 -6.54
C ALA A 56 -3.62 -20.47 -7.43
N GLY A 57 -4.81 -20.26 -6.84
CA GLY A 57 -5.98 -19.78 -7.58
C GLY A 57 -5.77 -18.39 -8.16
N ARG A 58 -5.20 -17.46 -7.39
CA ARG A 58 -4.86 -16.11 -7.88
C ARG A 58 -3.84 -16.19 -9.01
N GLU A 59 -2.80 -17.00 -8.88
CA GLU A 59 -1.78 -17.16 -9.90
C GLU A 59 -2.36 -17.73 -11.22
N GLN A 60 -3.29 -18.68 -11.12
CA GLN A 60 -3.98 -19.21 -12.29
C GLN A 60 -4.77 -18.15 -13.05
N LEU A 61 -5.51 -17.28 -12.33
CA LEU A 61 -6.25 -16.17 -12.92
C LEU A 61 -5.32 -15.15 -13.57
N THR A 62 -4.23 -14.76 -12.91
CA THR A 62 -3.27 -13.80 -13.46
C THR A 62 -2.58 -14.33 -14.70
N ARG A 63 -2.23 -15.63 -14.76
CA ARG A 63 -1.67 -16.26 -15.97
C ARG A 63 -2.66 -16.28 -17.14
N ALA A 64 -3.96 -16.36 -16.84
CA ALA A 64 -5.02 -16.29 -17.85
C ALA A 64 -5.38 -14.84 -18.24
N GLY A 65 -4.76 -13.83 -17.62
CA GLY A 65 -5.09 -12.41 -17.85
C GLY A 65 -6.44 -11.99 -17.28
N ILE A 66 -6.97 -12.75 -16.31
CA ILE A 66 -8.26 -12.50 -15.67
C ILE A 66 -8.02 -11.78 -14.34
N TYR A 67 -8.47 -10.52 -14.26
CA TYR A 67 -8.29 -9.64 -13.09
C TYR A 67 -9.62 -9.17 -12.52
N GLU A 68 -10.66 -9.95 -12.67
CA GLU A 68 -12.01 -9.58 -12.22
C GLU A 68 -12.33 -10.15 -10.83
N GLY A 69 -13.22 -9.44 -10.11
CA GLY A 69 -13.69 -9.82 -8.79
C GLY A 69 -12.86 -9.26 -7.64
N PRO A 70 -13.34 -9.46 -6.39
CA PRO A 70 -12.84 -8.80 -5.19
C PRO A 70 -11.38 -9.15 -4.85
N LEU A 71 -10.88 -10.27 -5.36
CA LEU A 71 -9.49 -10.69 -5.17
C LEU A 71 -8.44 -9.69 -5.71
N PHE A 72 -8.86 -8.84 -6.66
CA PHE A 72 -7.99 -7.88 -7.34
C PHE A 72 -8.34 -6.42 -7.03
N ASP A 73 -9.35 -6.15 -6.21
CA ASP A 73 -9.84 -4.78 -5.99
C ASP A 73 -8.78 -3.88 -5.35
N TYR A 74 -8.06 -4.36 -4.34
CA TYR A 74 -6.95 -3.60 -3.74
C TYR A 74 -5.83 -3.30 -4.73
N ALA A 75 -5.47 -4.28 -5.58
CA ALA A 75 -4.43 -4.08 -6.58
C ALA A 75 -4.84 -3.07 -7.66
N LYS A 76 -6.11 -3.11 -8.10
CA LYS A 76 -6.67 -2.13 -9.04
C LYS A 76 -6.72 -0.72 -8.43
N GLN A 77 -7.21 -0.61 -7.20
CA GLN A 77 -7.25 0.65 -6.45
C GLN A 77 -5.86 1.26 -6.34
N PHE A 78 -4.87 0.48 -5.88
CA PHE A 78 -3.49 0.90 -5.75
C PHE A 78 -2.88 1.31 -7.10
N ALA A 79 -3.06 0.49 -8.15
CA ALA A 79 -2.51 0.73 -9.47
C ALA A 79 -3.07 1.99 -10.14
N SER A 80 -4.34 2.33 -9.85
CA SER A 80 -5.05 3.47 -10.48
C SER A 80 -4.85 4.81 -9.77
N ALA A 81 -4.25 4.82 -8.58
CA ALA A 81 -4.00 6.05 -7.83
C ALA A 81 -2.92 6.90 -8.52
N ASP A 82 -3.10 8.22 -8.55
CA ASP A 82 -2.10 9.18 -9.04
C ASP A 82 -1.07 9.55 -7.97
N ARG A 83 -1.48 9.49 -6.70
CA ARG A 83 -0.61 9.61 -5.51
C ARG A 83 -1.04 8.65 -4.42
N ILE A 84 -0.07 8.25 -3.62
CA ILE A 84 -0.30 7.33 -2.50
C ILE A 84 0.31 7.92 -1.23
N LEU A 85 -0.47 7.90 -0.15
CA LEU A 85 -0.01 8.24 1.19
C LEU A 85 -0.24 7.03 2.09
N VAL A 86 0.83 6.54 2.71
CA VAL A 86 0.79 5.43 3.66
C VAL A 86 1.07 5.95 5.06
N ALA A 87 0.18 5.69 6.00
CA ALA A 87 0.40 5.89 7.42
C ALA A 87 0.60 4.53 8.10
N ALA A 88 1.83 4.24 8.53
CA ALA A 88 2.15 2.98 9.19
C ALA A 88 3.03 3.23 10.41
N PRO A 89 2.55 2.98 11.65
CA PRO A 89 3.36 3.14 12.83
C PRO A 89 4.54 2.17 12.83
N TYR A 90 5.64 2.60 13.44
CA TYR A 90 6.84 1.79 13.56
C TYR A 90 6.63 0.71 14.63
N TRP A 91 6.56 -0.54 14.19
CA TRP A 91 6.43 -1.73 15.03
C TRP A 91 7.53 -2.73 14.67
N ASP A 92 8.29 -3.15 15.67
CA ASP A 92 9.27 -4.24 15.54
C ASP A 92 10.17 -4.08 14.30
N PHE A 93 10.79 -2.90 14.16
CA PHE A 93 11.65 -2.49 13.04
C PHE A 93 10.93 -2.25 11.70
N THR A 94 9.62 -2.47 11.62
CA THR A 94 8.85 -2.37 10.38
C THR A 94 7.48 -1.72 10.65
N PHE A 95 6.42 -2.30 10.16
CA PHE A 95 5.03 -1.83 10.24
C PHE A 95 4.10 -2.94 10.77
N PRO A 96 2.85 -2.63 11.16
CA PRO A 96 1.89 -3.63 11.62
C PRO A 96 1.62 -4.72 10.57
N ALA A 97 1.32 -5.95 11.03
CA ALA A 97 1.09 -7.11 10.18
C ALA A 97 -0.01 -6.89 9.12
N ARG A 98 -1.05 -6.09 9.42
CA ARG A 98 -2.10 -5.73 8.44
C ARG A 98 -1.53 -5.03 7.21
N MET A 99 -0.52 -4.17 7.38
CA MET A 99 0.16 -3.53 6.25
C MET A 99 0.85 -4.56 5.37
N LYS A 100 1.52 -5.57 5.96
CA LYS A 100 2.15 -6.65 5.20
C LYS A 100 1.11 -7.47 4.44
N CYS A 101 -0.01 -7.79 5.10
CA CYS A 101 -1.12 -8.50 4.46
C CYS A 101 -1.67 -7.72 3.25
N TYR A 102 -1.89 -6.40 3.41
CA TYR A 102 -2.30 -5.53 2.31
C TYR A 102 -1.30 -5.51 1.16
N LEU A 103 0.02 -5.38 1.46
CA LEU A 103 1.07 -5.40 0.44
C LEU A 103 1.08 -6.71 -0.36
N GLU A 104 0.78 -7.85 0.27
CA GLU A 104 0.61 -9.13 -0.43
C GLU A 104 -0.62 -9.14 -1.36
N GLN A 105 -1.70 -8.46 -0.96
CA GLN A 105 -2.90 -8.35 -1.79
C GLN A 105 -2.65 -7.52 -3.06
N ILE A 106 -1.89 -6.44 -2.95
CA ILE A 106 -1.63 -5.54 -4.08
C ILE A 106 -0.52 -6.02 -5.02
N CYS A 107 0.37 -6.91 -4.60
CA CYS A 107 1.42 -7.45 -5.45
C CYS A 107 0.86 -8.47 -6.44
N VAL A 108 0.38 -7.97 -7.58
CA VAL A 108 -0.28 -8.77 -8.64
C VAL A 108 0.42 -8.56 -9.97
N THR A 109 1.00 -9.63 -10.52
CA THR A 109 1.63 -9.61 -11.85
C THR A 109 0.60 -9.25 -12.91
N GLY A 110 0.91 -8.27 -13.74
CA GLY A 110 0.03 -7.76 -14.79
C GLY A 110 -0.93 -6.65 -14.36
N LEU A 111 -1.00 -6.33 -13.05
CA LEU A 111 -1.75 -5.18 -12.54
C LEU A 111 -0.85 -4.11 -11.92
N THR A 112 -0.04 -4.47 -10.95
CA THR A 112 0.83 -3.52 -10.23
C THR A 112 2.28 -3.60 -10.66
N PHE A 113 2.69 -4.74 -11.18
CA PHE A 113 4.03 -4.93 -11.74
C PHE A 113 4.03 -6.00 -12.83
N THR A 114 5.12 -6.07 -13.59
CA THR A 114 5.36 -7.10 -14.60
C THR A 114 6.84 -7.48 -14.63
N PHE A 115 7.19 -8.47 -15.44
CA PHE A 115 8.57 -8.84 -15.69
C PHE A 115 8.91 -8.67 -17.19
N SER A 116 10.09 -8.09 -17.47
CA SER A 116 10.63 -8.07 -18.81
C SER A 116 10.98 -9.49 -19.30
N SER A 117 11.29 -9.63 -20.59
CA SER A 117 11.79 -10.90 -21.15
C SER A 117 13.09 -11.41 -20.50
N LYS A 118 13.81 -10.55 -19.78
CA LYS A 118 15.01 -10.88 -19.01
C LYS A 118 14.73 -11.15 -17.53
N GLY A 119 13.46 -11.22 -17.12
CA GLY A 119 13.06 -11.44 -15.73
C GLY A 119 13.26 -10.23 -14.79
N ILE A 120 13.44 -9.03 -15.35
CA ILE A 120 13.60 -7.81 -14.56
C ILE A 120 12.20 -7.27 -14.24
N PRO A 121 11.86 -7.03 -12.95
CA PRO A 121 10.58 -6.47 -12.58
C PRO A 121 10.47 -5.00 -13.03
N GLY A 122 9.24 -4.57 -13.33
CA GLY A 122 8.89 -3.20 -13.67
C GLY A 122 7.50 -2.86 -13.14
N GLY A 123 7.32 -1.65 -12.60
CA GLY A 123 6.05 -1.18 -12.08
C GLY A 123 5.04 -0.88 -13.19
N LEU A 124 3.76 -1.08 -12.89
CA LEU A 124 2.61 -0.75 -13.75
C LEU A 124 1.67 0.27 -13.11
N CYS A 125 1.98 0.73 -11.90
CA CYS A 125 1.15 1.69 -11.18
C CYS A 125 1.25 3.10 -11.76
N HIS A 126 0.17 3.87 -11.69
CA HIS A 126 0.11 5.24 -12.22
C HIS A 126 0.73 6.28 -11.28
N ALA A 127 0.91 5.96 -10.00
CA ALA A 127 1.32 6.92 -8.99
C ALA A 127 2.68 7.58 -9.31
N ASP A 128 2.68 8.91 -9.35
CA ASP A 128 3.91 9.71 -9.49
C ASP A 128 4.78 9.68 -8.22
N SER A 129 4.15 9.46 -7.07
CA SER A 129 4.82 9.42 -5.78
C SER A 129 4.06 8.63 -4.73
N LEU A 130 4.81 7.97 -3.85
CA LEU A 130 4.33 7.38 -2.61
C LEU A 130 5.01 8.09 -1.43
N HIS A 131 4.20 8.57 -0.49
CA HIS A 131 4.65 9.16 0.76
C HIS A 131 4.42 8.16 1.90
N TYR A 132 5.43 7.94 2.72
CA TYR A 132 5.38 7.02 3.84
C TYR A 132 5.55 7.77 5.16
N VAL A 133 4.52 7.77 5.99
CA VAL A 133 4.50 8.42 7.30
C VAL A 133 4.61 7.37 8.38
N THR A 134 5.59 7.53 9.25
CA THR A 134 5.78 6.68 10.42
C THR A 134 6.18 7.49 11.65
N THR A 135 5.86 6.99 12.82
CA THR A 135 6.35 7.51 14.10
C THR A 135 6.73 6.34 15.01
N SER A 136 7.76 6.54 15.83
CA SER A 136 8.23 5.57 16.81
C SER A 136 8.25 6.15 18.23
N GLY A 137 8.41 5.30 19.22
CA GLY A 137 8.59 5.70 20.62
C GLY A 137 9.98 6.27 20.92
N GLY A 138 10.96 6.03 20.08
CA GLY A 138 12.35 6.47 20.21
C GLY A 138 13.02 6.70 18.86
N SER A 139 14.34 6.84 18.85
CA SER A 139 15.10 6.98 17.61
C SER A 139 15.03 5.69 16.78
N ILE A 140 14.71 5.82 15.50
CA ILE A 140 14.71 4.71 14.55
C ILE A 140 16.13 4.44 14.02
N GLY A 141 16.96 5.49 13.88
CA GLY A 141 18.29 5.39 13.25
C GLY A 141 18.21 4.77 11.87
N ASP A 142 19.11 3.84 11.59
CA ASP A 142 19.19 3.14 10.30
C ASP A 142 18.33 1.87 10.25
N LEU A 143 17.39 1.70 11.20
CA LEU A 143 16.59 0.48 11.35
C LEU A 143 15.14 0.66 10.84
N ASN A 144 14.90 1.50 9.85
CA ASN A 144 13.57 1.70 9.27
C ASN A 144 13.31 0.70 8.13
N LEU A 145 13.26 -0.59 8.48
CA LEU A 145 13.05 -1.65 7.50
C LEU A 145 11.67 -1.57 6.84
N GLY A 146 10.67 -0.99 7.51
CA GLY A 146 9.35 -0.77 6.92
C GLY A 146 9.38 0.23 5.77
N TYR A 147 10.08 1.34 5.94
CA TYR A 147 10.30 2.30 4.86
C TYR A 147 11.12 1.67 3.72
N GLU A 148 12.23 1.03 4.04
CA GLU A 148 13.09 0.39 3.04
C GLU A 148 12.35 -0.68 2.25
N TYR A 149 11.49 -1.47 2.91
CA TYR A 149 10.67 -2.47 2.24
C TYR A 149 9.74 -1.83 1.22
N VAL A 150 8.97 -0.80 1.62
CA VAL A 150 8.04 -0.10 0.72
C VAL A 150 8.80 0.59 -0.41
N GLU A 151 9.92 1.25 -0.11
CA GLU A 151 10.78 1.87 -1.13
C GLU A 151 11.26 0.87 -2.19
N LYS A 152 11.71 -0.32 -1.76
CA LYS A 152 12.17 -1.37 -2.69
C LYS A 152 11.03 -1.96 -3.50
N LEU A 153 9.85 -2.07 -2.90
CA LEU A 153 8.66 -2.59 -3.59
C LEU A 153 8.18 -1.63 -4.70
N CYS A 154 8.39 -0.32 -4.53
CA CYS A 154 7.95 0.71 -5.47
C CYS A 154 8.99 1.07 -6.55
N LYS A 155 10.19 0.50 -6.51
CA LYS A 155 11.26 0.68 -7.51
C LYS A 155 11.28 -0.42 -8.54
#